data_ebd269d3175d94e361f4b20e6734d66d
#
_entry.id   ebd269d3175d94e361f4b20e6734d66d
#
_cell.length_a   1.000
_cell.length_b   1.000
_cell.length_c   1.000
_cell.angle_alpha   90.00
_cell.angle_beta   90.00
_cell.angle_gamma   90.00
#
_symmetry.space_group_name_H-M   'P 1'
#
loop_
_entity.id
_entity.type
_entity.pdbx_description
1 polymer ?
#
loop_
_entity_poly.entity_id
_entity_poly.type
_entity_poly.pdbx_seq_one_letter_code
_entity_poly.pdbx_strand_id
1 'polypeptide(L)'
;MRSSHGTYKLWGSRGSIPVSGPQYVRHGGNTSCLEFAHGENRIIFDAGSGLRQVGLSMAQESPHKIHLFITHTHWDHIQGFPFFAPAYMAGYEIAVYAAHSVDRDLESIFRGQLDRAYFPVQMEDMQANLEFNYIEDQPIRIGDVEITWENMFHPGSTVGYKIAVDGRQLVFIPDNEFLKGYMGEPLRKLDDDDTETYGKLVEFCRGADVLIHEAQYTHDEYPIKVGWGHTSVPNACTLVGVSDVKKWIVTHHDPSHEDDFLQSKLNLTRQILRDIECSVEVQHGHDGMVGYL
;
A
#
# COMPACT_ATOMS: atom_id res chain seq x y z
N MET A 1 -8.69 16.16 21.71
CA MET A 1 -8.94 16.87 20.44
C MET A 1 -8.28 16.00 19.38
N ARG A 2 -9.05 15.40 18.46
CA ARG A 2 -8.47 14.70 17.31
C ARG A 2 -7.86 15.74 16.40
N SER A 3 -6.72 15.43 15.79
CA SER A 3 -5.97 16.36 14.92
C SER A 3 -6.85 16.84 13.76
N SER A 4 -6.77 18.14 13.44
CA SER A 4 -7.39 18.72 12.23
C SER A 4 -6.61 18.36 10.96
N HIS A 5 -5.53 17.60 11.06
CA HIS A 5 -4.70 17.17 9.94
C HIS A 5 -4.87 15.67 9.72
N GLY A 6 -4.78 15.24 8.44
CA GLY A 6 -4.75 13.84 8.10
C GLY A 6 -3.56 13.13 8.78
N THR A 7 -3.81 11.99 9.39
CA THR A 7 -2.77 11.15 10.01
C THR A 7 -2.73 9.82 9.29
N TYR A 8 -1.54 9.36 8.91
CA TYR A 8 -1.37 8.02 8.36
C TYR A 8 -0.48 7.16 9.26
N LYS A 9 -0.75 5.87 9.30
CA LYS A 9 0.04 4.89 10.03
C LYS A 9 0.24 3.63 9.20
N LEU A 10 1.49 3.24 9.01
CA LEU A 10 1.85 1.94 8.44
C LEU A 10 1.76 0.88 9.53
N TRP A 11 0.96 -0.15 9.32
CA TRP A 11 0.82 -1.30 10.20
C TRP A 11 1.52 -2.54 9.64
N GLY A 12 1.89 -2.48 8.36
CA GLY A 12 2.68 -3.48 7.68
C GLY A 12 3.35 -2.89 6.46
N SER A 13 4.64 -3.19 6.28
CA SER A 13 5.48 -2.67 5.20
C SER A 13 6.25 -3.78 4.45
N ARG A 14 6.01 -5.06 4.77
CA ARG A 14 6.58 -6.21 4.05
C ARG A 14 5.72 -6.60 2.86
N GLY A 15 6.38 -7.11 1.82
CA GLY A 15 5.75 -7.74 0.68
C GLY A 15 5.72 -9.26 0.77
N SER A 16 4.87 -9.87 -0.02
CA SER A 16 4.76 -11.29 -0.31
C SER A 16 4.37 -12.19 0.87
N ILE A 17 5.03 -12.09 2.02
CA ILE A 17 4.78 -12.93 3.19
C ILE A 17 5.26 -12.23 4.48
N PRO A 18 4.58 -12.42 5.62
CA PRO A 18 5.07 -11.94 6.91
C PRO A 18 6.40 -12.59 7.30
N VAL A 19 7.27 -11.82 7.94
CA VAL A 19 8.57 -12.31 8.45
C VAL A 19 8.67 -12.13 9.95
N SER A 20 9.51 -12.95 10.59
CA SER A 20 9.76 -12.88 12.03
C SER A 20 11.22 -13.17 12.34
N GLY A 21 11.69 -12.68 13.47
CA GLY A 21 13.05 -12.89 13.93
C GLY A 21 13.76 -11.60 14.34
N PRO A 22 14.87 -11.70 15.06
CA PRO A 22 15.59 -10.54 15.57
C PRO A 22 16.14 -9.62 14.46
N GLN A 23 16.34 -10.16 13.26
CA GLN A 23 16.87 -9.43 12.10
C GLN A 23 15.81 -8.55 11.39
N TYR A 24 14.54 -8.59 11.82
CA TYR A 24 13.44 -7.81 11.22
C TYR A 24 12.79 -6.81 12.17
N VAL A 25 13.30 -6.65 13.39
CA VAL A 25 12.64 -5.89 14.46
C VAL A 25 12.56 -4.38 14.20
N ARG A 26 13.48 -3.82 13.42
CA ARG A 26 13.51 -2.37 13.12
C ARG A 26 12.45 -1.97 12.11
N HIS A 27 12.24 -2.79 11.08
CA HIS A 27 11.24 -2.51 10.04
C HIS A 27 9.92 -3.25 10.28
N GLY A 28 9.93 -4.26 11.14
CA GLY A 28 8.77 -5.10 11.39
C GLY A 28 8.59 -6.20 10.36
N GLY A 29 7.57 -7.02 10.55
CA GLY A 29 7.35 -8.21 9.76
C GLY A 29 5.94 -8.34 9.18
N ASN A 30 5.07 -7.35 9.38
CA ASN A 30 3.71 -7.40 8.86
C ASN A 30 3.65 -7.01 7.39
N THR A 31 2.75 -7.65 6.64
CA THR A 31 2.48 -7.32 5.25
C THR A 31 1.50 -6.16 5.12
N SER A 32 1.38 -5.64 3.90
CA SER A 32 0.74 -4.39 3.49
C SER A 32 -0.51 -4.02 4.27
N CYS A 33 -0.44 -2.93 5.04
CA CYS A 33 -1.58 -2.32 5.70
C CYS A 33 -1.26 -0.87 6.07
N LEU A 34 -2.04 0.06 5.53
CA LEU A 34 -1.97 1.49 5.81
C LEU A 34 -3.30 1.94 6.42
N GLU A 35 -3.27 2.64 7.54
CA GLU A 35 -4.41 3.35 8.10
C GLU A 35 -4.26 4.86 7.83
N PHE A 36 -5.34 5.49 7.36
CA PHE A 36 -5.47 6.95 7.26
C PHE A 36 -6.65 7.40 8.12
N ALA A 37 -6.42 8.41 8.96
CA ALA A 37 -7.43 8.97 9.84
C ALA A 37 -7.55 10.48 9.65
N HIS A 38 -8.78 10.98 9.49
CA HIS A 38 -9.10 12.39 9.46
C HIS A 38 -10.45 12.65 10.15
N GLY A 39 -10.45 13.46 11.20
CA GLY A 39 -11.62 13.64 12.04
C GLY A 39 -12.06 12.33 12.71
N GLU A 40 -13.29 11.91 12.41
CA GLU A 40 -13.83 10.61 12.88
C GLU A 40 -13.69 9.48 11.87
N ASN A 41 -13.22 9.79 10.64
CA ASN A 41 -13.12 8.82 9.57
C ASN A 41 -11.89 7.92 9.76
N ARG A 42 -12.10 6.61 9.64
CA ARG A 42 -11.07 5.57 9.64
C ARG A 42 -11.09 4.87 8.30
N ILE A 43 -10.01 5.00 7.57
CA ILE A 43 -9.84 4.47 6.23
C ILE A 43 -8.61 3.58 6.25
N ILE A 44 -8.75 2.35 5.80
CA ILE A 44 -7.67 1.36 5.79
C ILE A 44 -7.40 1.00 4.33
N PHE A 45 -6.14 0.90 3.96
CA PHE A 45 -5.69 0.42 2.66
C PHE A 45 -4.89 -0.85 2.88
N ASP A 46 -5.33 -1.90 2.20
CA ASP A 46 -4.91 -3.28 2.32
C ASP A 46 -5.18 -3.94 3.69
N ALA A 47 -5.43 -5.22 3.59
CA ALA A 47 -5.78 -6.12 4.69
C ALA A 47 -4.71 -7.21 4.90
N GLY A 48 -3.42 -6.86 4.71
CA GLY A 48 -2.32 -7.76 5.03
C GLY A 48 -2.24 -8.10 6.52
N SER A 49 -1.21 -8.77 6.95
CA SER A 49 -1.12 -9.22 8.35
C SER A 49 -1.12 -8.07 9.36
N GLY A 50 -0.73 -6.84 8.93
CA GLY A 50 -0.82 -5.63 9.74
C GLY A 50 -2.25 -5.28 10.19
N LEU A 51 -3.28 -5.69 9.43
CA LEU A 51 -4.69 -5.43 9.75
C LEU A 51 -5.09 -6.00 11.11
N ARG A 52 -4.49 -7.11 11.55
CA ARG A 52 -4.74 -7.66 12.88
C ARG A 52 -4.45 -6.64 13.98
N GLN A 53 -3.37 -5.89 13.87
CA GLN A 53 -3.00 -4.88 14.88
C GLN A 53 -3.95 -3.67 14.84
N VAL A 54 -4.38 -3.26 13.63
CA VAL A 54 -5.45 -2.25 13.48
C VAL A 54 -6.69 -2.70 14.22
N GLY A 55 -7.14 -3.92 13.99
CA GLY A 55 -8.33 -4.49 14.63
C GLY A 55 -8.25 -4.50 16.15
N LEU A 56 -7.11 -4.86 16.71
CA LEU A 56 -6.89 -4.85 18.17
C LEU A 56 -6.95 -3.43 18.75
N SER A 57 -6.48 -2.41 18.02
CA SER A 57 -6.60 -1.01 18.46
C SER A 57 -8.05 -0.54 18.42
N MET A 58 -8.78 -0.86 17.36
CA MET A 58 -10.19 -0.47 17.17
C MET A 58 -11.13 -1.20 18.13
N ALA A 59 -10.84 -2.44 18.50
CA ALA A 59 -11.64 -3.20 19.46
C ALA A 59 -11.76 -2.56 20.86
N GLN A 60 -10.94 -1.56 21.14
CA GLN A 60 -11.01 -0.74 22.36
C GLN A 60 -11.89 0.51 22.18
N GLU A 61 -12.38 0.78 20.98
CA GLU A 61 -13.20 1.94 20.63
C GLU A 61 -14.69 1.52 20.55
N SER A 62 -15.59 2.52 20.53
CA SER A 62 -17.00 2.26 20.21
C SER A 62 -17.13 1.83 18.73
N PRO A 63 -18.05 0.90 18.41
CA PRO A 63 -18.29 0.49 17.03
C PRO A 63 -18.60 1.67 16.12
N HIS A 64 -18.03 1.67 14.93
CA HIS A 64 -18.18 2.71 13.91
C HIS A 64 -18.05 2.10 12.50
N LYS A 65 -18.24 2.94 11.49
CA LYS A 65 -18.03 2.54 10.09
C LYS A 65 -16.54 2.56 9.75
N ILE A 66 -16.06 1.48 9.14
CA ILE A 66 -14.69 1.31 8.63
C ILE A 66 -14.76 1.20 7.11
N HIS A 67 -13.89 1.94 6.44
CA HIS A 67 -13.71 1.85 4.99
C HIS A 67 -12.39 1.12 4.71
N LEU A 68 -12.46 -0.05 4.07
CA LEU A 68 -11.32 -0.90 3.75
C LEU A 68 -11.13 -0.95 2.23
N PHE A 69 -10.09 -0.33 1.73
CA PHE A 69 -9.72 -0.29 0.31
C PHE A 69 -8.65 -1.34 0.05
N ILE A 70 -8.86 -2.19 -0.94
CA ILE A 70 -7.93 -3.25 -1.34
C ILE A 70 -7.30 -2.85 -2.67
N THR A 71 -5.97 -2.77 -2.70
CA THR A 71 -5.23 -2.48 -3.92
C THR A 71 -5.36 -3.62 -4.92
N HIS A 72 -5.22 -4.85 -4.46
CA HIS A 72 -5.45 -6.09 -5.18
C HIS A 72 -5.55 -7.27 -4.21
N THR A 73 -5.89 -8.45 -4.71
CA THR A 73 -6.26 -9.59 -3.87
C THR A 73 -5.16 -10.66 -3.72
N HIS A 74 -3.88 -10.31 -3.91
CA HIS A 74 -2.80 -11.20 -3.49
C HIS A 74 -2.82 -11.40 -1.97
N TRP A 75 -2.31 -12.54 -1.51
CA TRP A 75 -2.47 -12.97 -0.11
C TRP A 75 -1.92 -11.99 0.90
N ASP A 76 -0.79 -11.42 0.65
CA ASP A 76 -0.13 -10.45 1.54
C ASP A 76 -0.91 -9.13 1.68
N HIS A 77 -1.91 -8.88 0.84
CA HIS A 77 -2.81 -7.74 0.92
C HIS A 77 -4.19 -8.07 1.52
N ILE A 78 -4.51 -9.36 1.76
CA ILE A 78 -5.83 -9.75 2.29
C ILE A 78 -5.76 -10.75 3.46
N GLN A 79 -4.63 -11.39 3.73
CA GLN A 79 -4.48 -12.49 4.70
C GLN A 79 -4.76 -12.11 6.15
N GLY A 80 -4.79 -10.83 6.50
CA GLY A 80 -5.10 -10.34 7.84
C GLY A 80 -6.60 -10.25 8.13
N PHE A 81 -7.45 -10.26 7.09
CA PHE A 81 -8.89 -10.10 7.24
C PHE A 81 -9.54 -11.15 8.16
N PRO A 82 -9.21 -12.45 8.08
CA PRO A 82 -9.75 -13.45 9.00
C PRO A 82 -9.45 -13.17 10.49
N PHE A 83 -8.49 -12.32 10.79
CA PHE A 83 -8.07 -11.94 12.14
C PHE A 83 -8.44 -10.51 12.53
N PHE A 84 -9.31 -9.87 11.75
CA PHE A 84 -9.75 -8.49 11.98
C PHE A 84 -10.85 -8.45 13.03
N ALA A 85 -10.48 -8.15 14.28
CA ALA A 85 -11.40 -8.20 15.43
C ALA A 85 -12.73 -7.46 15.23
N PRO A 86 -12.80 -6.25 14.63
CA PRO A 86 -14.07 -5.57 14.38
C PRO A 86 -15.08 -6.37 13.55
N ALA A 87 -14.64 -7.28 12.66
CA ALA A 87 -15.52 -8.10 11.87
C ALA A 87 -16.38 -9.06 12.73
N TYR A 88 -15.90 -9.41 13.93
CA TYR A 88 -16.57 -10.30 14.88
C TYR A 88 -17.35 -9.55 15.97
N MET A 89 -17.44 -8.24 15.88
CA MET A 89 -18.08 -7.39 16.90
C MET A 89 -19.36 -6.75 16.34
N ALA A 90 -20.46 -6.92 17.04
CA ALA A 90 -21.74 -6.30 16.68
C ALA A 90 -21.64 -4.77 16.71
N GLY A 91 -22.30 -4.11 15.75
CA GLY A 91 -22.36 -2.66 15.64
C GLY A 91 -21.29 -2.03 14.75
N TYR A 92 -20.27 -2.78 14.33
CA TYR A 92 -19.37 -2.31 13.27
C TYR A 92 -20.02 -2.47 11.88
N GLU A 93 -19.73 -1.52 11.01
CA GLU A 93 -20.01 -1.57 9.57
C GLU A 93 -18.68 -1.54 8.84
N ILE A 94 -18.43 -2.53 7.98
CA ILE A 94 -17.16 -2.62 7.22
C ILE A 94 -17.50 -2.61 5.73
N ALA A 95 -17.21 -1.50 5.07
CA ALA A 95 -17.34 -1.37 3.63
C ALA A 95 -15.98 -1.66 2.96
N VAL A 96 -15.91 -2.76 2.23
CA VAL A 96 -14.73 -3.20 1.49
C VAL A 96 -14.84 -2.71 0.06
N TYR A 97 -13.77 -2.09 -0.47
CA TYR A 97 -13.70 -1.55 -1.83
C TYR A 97 -12.51 -2.15 -2.58
N ALA A 98 -12.72 -2.56 -3.82
CA ALA A 98 -11.65 -3.02 -4.71
C ALA A 98 -12.00 -2.75 -6.18
N ALA A 99 -11.01 -2.81 -7.07
CA ALA A 99 -11.25 -2.86 -8.51
C ALA A 99 -11.94 -4.17 -8.91
N HIS A 100 -12.66 -4.14 -10.03
CA HIS A 100 -13.21 -5.37 -10.62
C HIS A 100 -12.09 -6.35 -10.98
N SER A 101 -12.20 -7.58 -10.50
CA SER A 101 -11.38 -8.69 -10.95
C SER A 101 -12.11 -9.49 -12.03
N VAL A 102 -11.37 -9.94 -13.04
CA VAL A 102 -11.93 -10.81 -14.10
C VAL A 102 -12.14 -12.25 -13.66
N ASP A 103 -11.47 -12.70 -12.59
CA ASP A 103 -11.43 -14.11 -12.20
C ASP A 103 -12.52 -14.49 -11.18
N ARG A 104 -12.75 -13.64 -10.19
CA ARG A 104 -13.72 -13.88 -9.10
C ARG A 104 -14.27 -12.57 -8.56
N ASP A 105 -15.49 -12.63 -8.03
CA ASP A 105 -16.05 -11.50 -7.29
C ASP A 105 -15.35 -11.33 -5.93
N LEU A 106 -15.33 -10.10 -5.44
CA LEU A 106 -14.61 -9.69 -4.24
C LEU A 106 -15.07 -10.46 -2.99
N GLU A 107 -16.37 -10.62 -2.79
CA GLU A 107 -16.92 -11.35 -1.64
C GLU A 107 -16.47 -12.82 -1.65
N SER A 108 -16.51 -13.47 -2.81
CA SER A 108 -16.07 -14.87 -2.96
C SER A 108 -14.58 -15.03 -2.63
N ILE A 109 -13.74 -14.04 -2.95
CA ILE A 109 -12.31 -14.07 -2.60
C ILE A 109 -12.14 -14.04 -1.08
N PHE A 110 -12.84 -13.13 -0.39
CA PHE A 110 -12.78 -13.01 1.07
C PHE A 110 -13.39 -14.25 1.77
N ARG A 111 -14.50 -14.77 1.26
CA ARG A 111 -15.10 -16.03 1.74
C ARG A 111 -14.16 -17.21 1.58
N GLY A 112 -13.41 -17.27 0.48
CA GLY A 112 -12.47 -18.35 0.23
C GLY A 112 -11.37 -18.47 1.29
N GLN A 113 -10.96 -17.38 1.92
CA GLN A 113 -10.00 -17.43 3.03
C GLN A 113 -10.60 -18.06 4.29
N LEU A 114 -11.93 -18.01 4.43
CA LEU A 114 -12.69 -18.54 5.56
C LEU A 114 -13.27 -19.94 5.28
N ASP A 115 -12.81 -20.60 4.21
CA ASP A 115 -13.19 -22.00 3.95
C ASP A 115 -12.79 -22.88 5.13
N ARG A 116 -13.71 -23.80 5.52
CA ARG A 116 -13.52 -24.69 6.67
C ARG A 116 -12.29 -25.58 6.59
N ALA A 117 -11.75 -25.79 5.40
CA ALA A 117 -10.48 -26.49 5.22
C ALA A 117 -9.29 -25.70 5.77
N TYR A 118 -9.40 -24.39 5.89
CA TYR A 118 -8.31 -23.47 6.28
C TYR A 118 -8.60 -22.70 7.55
N PHE A 119 -9.86 -22.34 7.79
CA PHE A 119 -10.23 -21.47 8.91
C PHE A 119 -11.52 -21.98 9.61
N PRO A 120 -11.56 -22.03 10.96
CA PRO A 120 -12.67 -22.64 11.69
C PRO A 120 -13.94 -21.78 11.71
N VAL A 121 -13.82 -20.46 11.48
CA VAL A 121 -14.94 -19.51 11.54
C VAL A 121 -15.30 -19.08 10.12
N GLN A 122 -16.58 -19.02 9.82
CA GLN A 122 -17.08 -18.64 8.49
C GLN A 122 -17.48 -17.16 8.46
N MET A 123 -17.69 -16.60 7.28
CA MET A 123 -18.12 -15.20 7.12
C MET A 123 -19.50 -14.97 7.78
N GLU A 124 -20.37 -15.97 7.77
CA GLU A 124 -21.68 -15.93 8.42
C GLU A 124 -21.62 -15.83 9.95
N ASP A 125 -20.49 -16.17 10.55
CA ASP A 125 -20.29 -16.06 12.01
C ASP A 125 -19.80 -14.65 12.41
N MET A 126 -19.45 -13.80 11.44
CA MET A 126 -19.08 -12.42 11.70
C MET A 126 -20.30 -11.58 12.09
N GLN A 127 -20.13 -10.71 13.08
CA GLN A 127 -21.24 -9.93 13.65
C GLN A 127 -21.32 -8.50 13.09
N ALA A 128 -20.28 -8.03 12.44
CA ALA A 128 -20.30 -6.76 11.73
C ALA A 128 -21.14 -6.84 10.45
N ASN A 129 -21.70 -5.70 10.03
CA ASN A 129 -22.29 -5.58 8.70
C ASN A 129 -21.17 -5.43 7.67
N LEU A 130 -21.03 -6.39 6.76
CA LEU A 130 -20.02 -6.40 5.70
C LEU A 130 -20.68 -6.00 4.39
N GLU A 131 -20.10 -5.03 3.70
CA GLU A 131 -20.49 -4.57 2.37
C GLU A 131 -19.30 -4.69 1.43
N PHE A 132 -19.47 -5.34 0.27
CA PHE A 132 -18.44 -5.45 -0.75
C PHE A 132 -18.80 -4.58 -1.95
N ASN A 133 -17.93 -3.65 -2.28
CA ASN A 133 -18.16 -2.62 -3.28
C ASN A 133 -17.04 -2.64 -4.32
N TYR A 134 -17.40 -2.36 -5.57
CA TYR A 134 -16.41 -2.10 -6.60
C TYR A 134 -16.20 -0.61 -6.77
N ILE A 135 -14.93 -0.22 -6.97
CA ILE A 135 -14.60 1.16 -7.34
C ILE A 135 -15.01 1.40 -8.79
N GLU A 136 -15.59 2.56 -9.05
CA GLU A 136 -16.07 3.00 -10.35
C GLU A 136 -15.37 4.31 -10.74
N ASP A 137 -15.62 4.86 -11.93
CA ASP A 137 -14.92 6.05 -12.46
C ASP A 137 -15.03 7.32 -11.61
N GLN A 138 -15.87 7.34 -10.58
CA GLN A 138 -16.09 8.53 -9.76
C GLN A 138 -15.31 8.45 -8.44
N PRO A 139 -14.69 9.56 -7.98
CA PRO A 139 -14.04 9.62 -6.68
C PRO A 139 -14.95 9.18 -5.52
N ILE A 140 -14.42 8.45 -4.57
CA ILE A 140 -15.12 8.08 -3.33
C ILE A 140 -14.84 9.16 -2.29
N ARG A 141 -15.90 9.67 -1.65
CA ARG A 141 -15.78 10.68 -0.59
C ARG A 141 -16.21 10.13 0.75
N ILE A 142 -15.33 10.29 1.74
CA ILE A 142 -15.54 9.89 3.13
C ILE A 142 -15.32 11.13 4.01
N GLY A 143 -16.42 11.81 4.37
CA GLY A 143 -16.34 13.15 4.93
C GLY A 143 -15.62 14.11 3.98
N ASP A 144 -14.57 14.76 4.46
CA ASP A 144 -13.76 15.70 3.68
C ASP A 144 -12.62 15.01 2.88
N VAL A 145 -12.44 13.70 3.05
CA VAL A 145 -11.42 12.92 2.37
C VAL A 145 -11.94 12.47 1.01
N GLU A 146 -11.22 12.78 -0.05
CA GLU A 146 -11.47 12.29 -1.41
C GLU A 146 -10.46 11.21 -1.77
N ILE A 147 -10.95 10.08 -2.29
CA ILE A 147 -10.14 8.93 -2.71
C ILE A 147 -10.34 8.73 -4.20
N THR A 148 -9.23 8.74 -4.93
CA THR A 148 -9.16 8.37 -6.35
C THR A 148 -8.18 7.22 -6.53
N TRP A 149 -8.15 6.61 -7.71
CA TRP A 149 -7.27 5.47 -8.01
C TRP A 149 -6.79 5.51 -9.45
N GLU A 150 -5.72 4.77 -9.71
CA GLU A 150 -5.19 4.51 -11.05
C GLU A 150 -4.69 3.06 -11.13
N ASN A 151 -4.75 2.48 -12.33
CA ASN A 151 -4.24 1.12 -12.56
C ASN A 151 -2.73 1.06 -12.43
N MET A 152 -2.23 -0.02 -11.85
CA MET A 152 -0.81 -0.25 -11.64
C MET A 152 -0.28 -1.37 -12.56
N PHE A 153 1.01 -1.33 -12.84
CA PHE A 153 1.71 -2.36 -13.61
C PHE A 153 2.09 -3.54 -12.70
N HIS A 154 1.09 -4.31 -12.32
CA HIS A 154 1.25 -5.50 -11.49
C HIS A 154 0.28 -6.59 -11.96
N PRO A 155 0.62 -7.89 -11.84
CA PRO A 155 -0.29 -8.98 -12.24
C PRO A 155 -1.65 -8.89 -11.53
N GLY A 156 -2.72 -9.14 -12.29
CA GLY A 156 -4.10 -9.02 -11.81
C GLY A 156 -4.67 -7.60 -11.93
N SER A 157 -5.83 -7.39 -11.32
CA SER A 157 -6.50 -6.07 -11.28
C SER A 157 -5.97 -5.27 -10.10
N THR A 158 -4.82 -4.62 -10.28
CA THR A 158 -4.13 -3.86 -9.22
C THR A 158 -4.30 -2.36 -9.42
N VAL A 159 -4.62 -1.64 -8.35
CA VAL A 159 -4.75 -0.19 -8.33
C VAL A 159 -3.90 0.43 -7.21
N GLY A 160 -3.43 1.65 -7.45
CA GLY A 160 -2.93 2.54 -6.40
C GLY A 160 -4.01 3.54 -6.00
N TYR A 161 -3.97 4.00 -4.76
CA TYR A 161 -4.92 4.98 -4.23
C TYR A 161 -4.27 6.33 -3.96
N LYS A 162 -5.00 7.40 -4.29
CA LYS A 162 -4.65 8.77 -3.90
C LYS A 162 -5.69 9.29 -2.91
N ILE A 163 -5.22 9.80 -1.80
CA ILE A 163 -5.99 10.35 -0.69
C ILE A 163 -5.76 11.84 -0.69
N ALA A 164 -6.81 12.62 -0.91
CA ALA A 164 -6.74 14.08 -0.92
C ALA A 164 -7.59 14.65 0.21
N VAL A 165 -7.01 15.54 1.01
CA VAL A 165 -7.68 16.26 2.09
C VAL A 165 -6.93 17.57 2.39
N ASP A 166 -7.64 18.63 2.68
CA ASP A 166 -7.08 19.95 3.05
C ASP A 166 -6.03 20.50 2.05
N GLY A 167 -6.18 20.18 0.76
CA GLY A 167 -5.26 20.58 -0.31
C GLY A 167 -3.94 19.82 -0.33
N ARG A 168 -3.80 18.75 0.45
CA ARG A 168 -2.65 17.84 0.48
C ARG A 168 -3.00 16.47 -0.09
N GLN A 169 -1.98 15.74 -0.54
CA GLN A 169 -2.15 14.45 -1.20
C GLN A 169 -1.17 13.40 -0.67
N LEU A 170 -1.71 12.24 -0.32
CA LEU A 170 -0.95 11.01 -0.08
C LEU A 170 -1.29 10.01 -1.19
N VAL A 171 -0.29 9.43 -1.81
CA VAL A 171 -0.45 8.38 -2.82
C VAL A 171 0.10 7.07 -2.24
N PHE A 172 -0.68 5.99 -2.32
CA PHE A 172 -0.33 4.66 -1.82
C PHE A 172 -0.33 3.66 -2.98
N ILE A 173 0.85 3.17 -3.32
CA ILE A 173 1.10 2.22 -4.40
C ILE A 173 2.07 1.15 -3.87
N PRO A 174 1.58 0.12 -3.17
CA PRO A 174 2.47 -0.90 -2.60
C PRO A 174 3.10 -1.79 -3.67
N ASP A 175 2.39 -2.08 -4.76
CA ASP A 175 2.80 -3.02 -5.80
C ASP A 175 2.70 -2.38 -7.18
N ASN A 176 3.84 -2.31 -7.89
CA ASN A 176 3.92 -1.73 -9.21
C ASN A 176 5.27 -2.01 -9.88
N GLU A 177 5.32 -2.44 -11.11
CA GLU A 177 6.56 -2.61 -11.89
C GLU A 177 6.75 -1.44 -12.85
N PHE A 178 7.33 -0.36 -12.38
CA PHE A 178 7.63 0.82 -13.19
C PHE A 178 8.88 0.59 -14.05
N LEU A 179 8.84 1.02 -15.32
CA LEU A 179 9.89 0.80 -16.31
C LEU A 179 10.27 -0.68 -16.41
N LYS A 180 9.29 -1.53 -16.67
CA LYS A 180 9.45 -2.99 -16.72
C LYS A 180 10.58 -3.41 -17.66
N GLY A 181 11.56 -4.12 -17.10
CA GLY A 181 12.72 -4.62 -17.85
C GLY A 181 13.81 -3.59 -18.09
N TYR A 182 13.66 -2.35 -17.65
CA TYR A 182 14.73 -1.34 -17.77
C TYR A 182 15.83 -1.61 -16.74
N MET A 183 17.07 -1.73 -17.24
CA MET A 183 18.29 -2.05 -16.46
C MET A 183 19.34 -0.95 -16.52
N GLY A 184 18.98 0.20 -17.06
CA GLY A 184 19.91 1.33 -17.19
C GLY A 184 20.03 2.17 -15.91
N GLU A 185 20.78 3.25 -16.02
CA GLU A 185 20.86 4.28 -14.98
C GLU A 185 19.51 4.98 -14.79
N PRO A 186 19.21 5.49 -13.59
CA PRO A 186 17.97 6.22 -13.35
C PRO A 186 17.78 7.39 -14.32
N LEU A 187 16.58 7.54 -14.84
CA LEU A 187 16.25 8.54 -15.83
C LEU A 187 15.84 9.86 -15.15
N ARG A 188 16.29 10.99 -15.70
CA ARG A 188 15.82 12.33 -15.29
C ARG A 188 14.55 12.76 -16.06
N LYS A 189 14.24 12.08 -17.15
CA LYS A 189 13.08 12.31 -17.99
C LYS A 189 12.73 11.01 -18.72
N LEU A 190 11.47 10.74 -18.88
CA LEU A 190 10.98 9.64 -19.72
C LEU A 190 11.07 10.04 -21.19
N ASP A 191 11.33 9.09 -22.07
CA ASP A 191 11.17 9.26 -23.51
C ASP A 191 9.67 9.21 -23.93
N ASP A 192 9.42 9.28 -25.23
CA ASP A 192 8.02 9.33 -25.72
C ASP A 192 7.30 7.99 -25.50
N ASP A 193 7.98 6.86 -25.68
CA ASP A 193 7.42 5.50 -25.52
C ASP A 193 7.12 5.22 -24.03
N ASP A 194 8.07 5.56 -23.16
CA ASP A 194 7.87 5.44 -21.71
C ASP A 194 6.77 6.40 -21.21
N THR A 195 6.68 7.59 -21.80
CA THR A 195 5.62 8.56 -21.46
C THR A 195 4.24 8.07 -21.92
N GLU A 196 4.14 7.43 -23.09
CA GLU A 196 2.89 6.81 -23.54
C GLU A 196 2.46 5.69 -22.59
N THR A 197 3.41 4.86 -22.14
CA THR A 197 3.14 3.71 -21.26
C THR A 197 2.84 4.14 -19.83
N TYR A 198 3.70 4.95 -19.22
CA TYR A 198 3.69 5.24 -17.78
C TYR A 198 3.19 6.64 -17.40
N GLY A 199 2.83 7.47 -18.38
CA GLY A 199 2.47 8.87 -18.15
C GLY A 199 1.29 9.06 -17.19
N LYS A 200 0.30 8.18 -17.20
CA LYS A 200 -0.82 8.21 -16.25
C LYS A 200 -0.36 7.98 -14.82
N LEU A 201 0.52 7.00 -14.59
CA LEU A 201 1.09 6.73 -13.28
C LEU A 201 1.92 7.91 -12.78
N VAL A 202 2.78 8.47 -13.64
CA VAL A 202 3.59 9.65 -13.31
C VAL A 202 2.69 10.83 -12.93
N GLU A 203 1.63 11.10 -13.69
CA GLU A 203 0.69 12.18 -13.40
C GLU A 203 -0.12 11.88 -12.12
N PHE A 204 -0.47 10.63 -11.87
CA PHE A 204 -1.11 10.21 -10.63
C PHE A 204 -0.24 10.48 -9.40
N CYS A 205 1.08 10.30 -9.50
CA CYS A 205 2.04 10.60 -8.42
C CYS A 205 2.43 12.09 -8.33
N ARG A 206 2.13 12.89 -9.37
CA ARG A 206 2.68 14.24 -9.53
C ARG A 206 2.43 15.14 -8.33
N GLY A 207 3.54 15.69 -7.78
CA GLY A 207 3.52 16.66 -6.69
C GLY A 207 2.96 16.14 -5.37
N ALA A 208 2.82 14.82 -5.19
CA ALA A 208 2.31 14.24 -3.96
C ALA A 208 3.14 14.71 -2.75
N ASP A 209 2.45 15.11 -1.68
CA ASP A 209 3.10 15.46 -0.42
C ASP A 209 3.78 14.24 0.19
N VAL A 210 3.12 13.08 0.08
CA VAL A 210 3.68 11.79 0.49
C VAL A 210 3.35 10.76 -0.58
N LEU A 211 4.35 10.08 -1.09
CA LEU A 211 4.21 8.86 -1.88
C LEU A 211 4.68 7.67 -1.04
N ILE A 212 3.81 6.70 -0.83
CA ILE A 212 4.14 5.39 -0.26
C ILE A 212 4.18 4.41 -1.42
N HIS A 213 5.38 4.06 -1.87
CA HIS A 213 5.62 3.23 -3.06
C HIS A 213 6.78 2.27 -2.79
N GLU A 214 6.73 1.13 -3.42
CA GLU A 214 7.76 0.12 -3.31
C GLU A 214 9.07 0.49 -4.05
N ALA A 215 10.12 -0.20 -3.70
CA ALA A 215 11.36 -0.41 -4.42
C ALA A 215 11.89 -1.78 -3.97
N GLN A 216 11.15 -2.86 -4.32
CA GLN A 216 11.37 -4.16 -3.70
C GLN A 216 12.74 -4.71 -4.01
N TYR A 217 13.25 -4.52 -5.24
CA TYR A 217 14.50 -5.12 -5.69
C TYR A 217 15.64 -4.10 -5.81
N THR A 218 16.85 -4.54 -5.54
CA THR A 218 18.07 -3.85 -5.96
C THR A 218 18.25 -4.01 -7.48
N HIS A 219 19.21 -3.26 -8.03
CA HIS A 219 19.58 -3.39 -9.45
C HIS A 219 20.04 -4.82 -9.79
N ASP A 220 20.79 -5.46 -8.89
CA ASP A 220 21.35 -6.80 -9.12
C ASP A 220 20.31 -7.92 -9.01
N GLU A 221 19.26 -7.72 -8.21
CA GLU A 221 18.16 -8.68 -8.03
C GLU A 221 17.15 -8.62 -9.17
N TYR A 222 16.91 -7.45 -9.73
CA TYR A 222 15.81 -7.21 -10.66
C TYR A 222 15.88 -8.03 -11.96
N PRO A 223 17.05 -8.31 -12.59
CA PRO A 223 17.11 -9.01 -13.87
C PRO A 223 16.39 -10.38 -13.90
N ILE A 224 16.38 -11.09 -12.78
CA ILE A 224 15.69 -12.40 -12.67
C ILE A 224 14.26 -12.25 -12.11
N LYS A 225 13.82 -11.04 -11.85
CA LYS A 225 12.51 -10.70 -11.27
C LYS A 225 11.61 -9.90 -12.21
N VAL A 226 12.07 -9.59 -13.42
CA VAL A 226 11.28 -8.88 -14.43
C VAL A 226 9.98 -9.62 -14.71
N GLY A 227 8.86 -8.87 -14.63
CA GLY A 227 7.52 -9.42 -14.80
C GLY A 227 6.90 -9.98 -13.52
N TRP A 228 7.57 -9.86 -12.38
CA TRP A 228 7.00 -10.22 -11.08
C TRP A 228 6.07 -9.12 -10.52
N GLY A 229 6.06 -7.95 -11.18
CA GLY A 229 5.16 -6.85 -10.83
C GLY A 229 5.73 -5.89 -9.80
N HIS A 230 7.07 -5.85 -9.62
CA HIS A 230 7.72 -4.99 -8.62
C HIS A 230 8.90 -4.21 -9.21
N THR A 231 9.12 -3.03 -8.65
CA THR A 231 10.08 -2.04 -9.15
C THR A 231 11.47 -2.21 -8.51
N SER A 232 12.53 -2.00 -9.32
CA SER A 232 13.89 -1.85 -8.80
C SER A 232 14.12 -0.47 -8.15
N VAL A 233 15.10 -0.37 -7.25
CA VAL A 233 15.49 0.92 -6.64
C VAL A 233 15.81 2.00 -7.67
N PRO A 234 16.61 1.75 -8.75
CA PRO A 234 16.86 2.77 -9.77
C PRO A 234 15.60 3.25 -10.48
N ASN A 235 14.70 2.32 -10.84
CA ASN A 235 13.45 2.66 -11.52
C ASN A 235 12.50 3.44 -10.60
N ALA A 236 12.40 3.08 -9.32
CA ALA A 236 11.64 3.84 -8.33
C ALA A 236 12.20 5.25 -8.12
N CYS A 237 13.54 5.42 -8.11
CA CYS A 237 14.18 6.74 -8.09
C CYS A 237 13.82 7.59 -9.32
N THR A 238 13.71 6.95 -10.50
CA THR A 238 13.19 7.62 -11.70
C THR A 238 11.75 8.10 -11.47
N LEU A 239 10.85 7.24 -11.01
CA LEU A 239 9.44 7.60 -10.78
C LEU A 239 9.32 8.83 -9.87
N VAL A 240 9.96 8.82 -8.71
CA VAL A 240 9.86 9.94 -7.76
C VAL A 240 10.47 11.23 -8.30
N GLY A 241 11.55 11.13 -9.11
CA GLY A 241 12.18 12.27 -9.75
C GLY A 241 11.30 12.92 -10.83
N VAL A 242 10.72 12.12 -11.73
CA VAL A 242 9.88 12.63 -12.83
C VAL A 242 8.48 13.07 -12.37
N SER A 243 8.04 12.62 -11.18
CA SER A 243 6.74 12.98 -10.59
C SER A 243 6.81 14.16 -9.62
N ASP A 244 8.00 14.70 -9.33
CA ASP A 244 8.18 15.83 -8.39
C ASP A 244 7.53 15.58 -7.01
N VAL A 245 7.71 14.36 -6.47
CA VAL A 245 7.21 13.95 -5.18
C VAL A 245 8.02 14.64 -4.07
N LYS A 246 7.36 15.10 -3.00
CA LYS A 246 8.03 15.80 -1.89
C LYS A 246 8.67 14.84 -0.88
N LYS A 247 7.95 13.76 -0.54
CA LYS A 247 8.40 12.74 0.39
C LYS A 247 8.07 11.35 -0.15
N TRP A 248 9.04 10.46 -0.14
CA TRP A 248 8.89 9.06 -0.52
C TRP A 248 9.11 8.12 0.67
N ILE A 249 8.10 7.32 1.00
CA ILE A 249 8.20 6.24 1.96
C ILE A 249 8.26 4.93 1.18
N VAL A 250 9.40 4.27 1.22
CA VAL A 250 9.57 2.96 0.57
C VAL A 250 8.89 1.90 1.41
N THR A 251 7.97 1.16 0.80
CA THR A 251 7.22 0.06 1.42
C THR A 251 7.44 -1.25 0.68
N HIS A 252 6.66 -2.27 1.01
CA HIS A 252 6.63 -3.58 0.35
C HIS A 252 8.04 -4.22 0.26
N HIS A 253 8.76 -4.21 1.39
CA HIS A 253 10.12 -4.75 1.46
C HIS A 253 10.12 -6.25 1.21
N ASP A 254 11.06 -6.70 0.36
CA ASP A 254 11.26 -8.15 0.12
C ASP A 254 11.45 -8.90 1.44
N PRO A 255 10.78 -10.05 1.64
CA PRO A 255 10.88 -10.81 2.88
C PRO A 255 12.28 -11.33 3.20
N SER A 256 13.16 -11.44 2.20
CA SER A 256 14.56 -11.81 2.41
C SER A 256 15.44 -10.65 2.88
N HIS A 257 14.97 -9.41 2.80
CA HIS A 257 15.74 -8.22 3.18
C HIS A 257 15.68 -7.98 4.68
N GLU A 258 16.72 -8.39 5.38
CA GLU A 258 16.93 -8.10 6.80
C GLU A 258 17.14 -6.60 7.06
N ASP A 259 17.02 -6.19 8.30
CA ASP A 259 17.13 -4.78 8.72
C ASP A 259 18.45 -4.10 8.29
N ASP A 260 19.58 -4.81 8.33
CA ASP A 260 20.86 -4.26 7.91
C ASP A 260 20.95 -4.12 6.37
N PHE A 261 20.36 -5.07 5.65
CA PHE A 261 20.23 -4.97 4.21
C PHE A 261 19.37 -3.77 3.81
N LEU A 262 18.20 -3.60 4.46
CA LEU A 262 17.33 -2.46 4.22
C LEU A 262 18.02 -1.13 4.53
N GLN A 263 18.84 -1.06 5.59
CA GLN A 263 19.63 0.14 5.86
C GLN A 263 20.63 0.44 4.73
N SER A 264 21.27 -0.57 4.19
CA SER A 264 22.21 -0.45 3.05
C SER A 264 21.47 -0.02 1.78
N LYS A 265 20.30 -0.60 1.52
CA LYS A 265 19.41 -0.25 0.40
C LYS A 265 18.95 1.21 0.49
N LEU A 266 18.59 1.71 1.67
CA LEU A 266 18.23 3.10 1.89
C LEU A 266 19.40 4.06 1.61
N ASN A 267 20.61 3.70 2.01
CA ASN A 267 21.80 4.50 1.73
C ASN A 267 22.09 4.56 0.22
N LEU A 268 21.96 3.44 -0.49
CA LEU A 268 22.05 3.38 -1.95
C LEU A 268 20.97 4.26 -2.61
N THR A 269 19.73 4.13 -2.18
CA THR A 269 18.61 4.95 -2.68
C THR A 269 18.92 6.45 -2.55
N ARG A 270 19.40 6.88 -1.39
CA ARG A 270 19.79 8.27 -1.14
C ARG A 270 20.97 8.73 -2.01
N GLN A 271 21.91 7.85 -2.30
CA GLN A 271 23.02 8.16 -3.21
C GLN A 271 22.49 8.37 -4.63
N ILE A 272 21.69 7.43 -5.15
CA ILE A 272 21.08 7.54 -6.48
C ILE A 272 20.31 8.85 -6.64
N LEU A 273 19.46 9.18 -5.66
CA LEU A 273 18.68 10.43 -5.69
C LEU A 273 19.58 11.68 -5.75
N ARG A 274 20.71 11.70 -5.03
CA ARG A 274 21.69 12.79 -5.14
C ARG A 274 22.34 12.86 -6.52
N ASP A 275 22.69 11.71 -7.09
CA ASP A 275 23.36 11.62 -8.38
C ASP A 275 22.48 12.11 -9.54
N ILE A 276 21.16 11.90 -9.42
CA ILE A 276 20.16 12.45 -10.36
C ILE A 276 19.66 13.85 -9.97
N GLU A 277 20.23 14.48 -8.95
CA GLU A 277 19.83 15.81 -8.44
C GLU A 277 18.35 15.89 -7.98
N CYS A 278 17.79 14.79 -7.50
CA CYS A 278 16.44 14.73 -6.94
C CYS A 278 16.46 15.02 -5.44
N SER A 279 15.71 16.05 -5.00
CA SER A 279 15.68 16.53 -3.62
C SER A 279 14.60 15.88 -2.76
N VAL A 280 13.96 14.79 -3.21
CA VAL A 280 12.92 14.10 -2.46
C VAL A 280 13.45 13.61 -1.10
N GLU A 281 12.64 13.82 -0.03
CA GLU A 281 12.91 13.18 1.26
C GLU A 281 12.57 11.69 1.15
N VAL A 282 13.54 10.80 1.37
CA VAL A 282 13.30 9.35 1.32
C VAL A 282 13.56 8.68 2.66
N GLN A 283 12.65 7.79 3.05
CA GLN A 283 12.79 6.89 4.20
C GLN A 283 12.15 5.54 3.92
N HIS A 284 12.60 4.50 4.61
CA HIS A 284 11.93 3.20 4.58
C HIS A 284 10.75 3.19 5.54
N GLY A 285 9.62 2.66 5.06
CA GLY A 285 8.47 2.34 5.89
C GLY A 285 8.79 1.24 6.90
N HIS A 286 8.14 1.27 8.04
CA HIS A 286 8.24 0.24 9.06
C HIS A 286 6.92 0.09 9.82
N ASP A 287 6.71 -1.07 10.42
CA ASP A 287 5.53 -1.33 11.24
C ASP A 287 5.43 -0.28 12.38
N GLY A 288 4.28 0.36 12.49
CA GLY A 288 4.02 1.38 13.50
C GLY A 288 4.48 2.80 13.12
N MET A 289 5.05 3.03 11.93
CA MET A 289 5.38 4.38 11.45
C MET A 289 4.13 5.26 11.40
N VAL A 290 4.21 6.44 11.99
CA VAL A 290 3.14 7.47 11.96
C VAL A 290 3.66 8.70 11.24
N GLY A 291 2.80 9.28 10.39
CA GLY A 291 3.04 10.56 9.75
C GLY A 291 1.78 11.41 9.64
N TYR A 292 1.96 12.62 9.16
CA TYR A 292 0.89 13.62 9.03
C TYR A 292 0.86 14.15 7.60
N LEU A 293 -0.36 14.37 7.14
CA LEU A 293 -0.61 14.94 5.84
C LEU A 293 -1.08 16.39 5.99
#